data_3047b49e469da28909eb80136e98d245
#
_entry.id   3047b49e469da28909eb80136e98d245
#
_cell.length_a   1.000
_cell.length_b   1.000
_cell.length_c   1.000
_cell.angle_alpha   90.00
_cell.angle_beta   90.00
_cell.angle_gamma   90.00
#
_symmetry.space_group_name_H-M   'P 1'
#
loop_
_entity.id
_entity.type
_entity.pdbx_description
1 polymer ?
#
loop_
_entity_poly.entity_id
_entity_poly.type
_entity_poly.pdbx_seq_one_letter_code
_entity_poly.pdbx_strand_id
1 'polypeptide(L)'
;LPLFNSLEMNKSSLQQKEYESLKNEKRVILKWATGMGKSKVAIDLLSHLSENKPKIEVLLLVAERSHISNWEDEFRKWNLDKSKFDISIKCYASLHKLVGMKFDAVVMDEAHHACTPKRLEILETMQAEYVYLLSATFSHEKLEALEDIFGRFTVSTVSLKTAISNNFLPEPKVIIMRLTLDDSKPNMTIKYGEGDNLPTVDWNDRYQYIRKKQPCLIRCTERQKYVYYTNEMEYWKERYQRSHNAFQHNKWVSLGSIRKRFLGELKTPYVNMLLEKLKDRKRFICFCASVSQAEDLGSKNAISSRRRDNQKVIDKFNAKKSSSLYAVGMATEGLNLTDIEAGVIVQLDGKERLFIQKFGRSLRAEDPVTYILYYANTQDEKYLEKALNNIDEKYIKRINVTPLNLTKA
;
A
#
# COMPACT_ATOMS: atom_id res chain seq x y z
N LEU A 1 -49.54 3.09 -12.34
CA LEU A 1 -48.12 3.09 -12.67
C LEU A 1 -47.38 2.29 -11.56
N PRO A 2 -46.76 1.16 -11.82
CA PRO A 2 -46.01 0.44 -10.83
C PRO A 2 -44.76 1.24 -10.50
N LEU A 3 -44.60 1.54 -9.21
CA LEU A 3 -43.37 2.02 -8.62
C LEU A 3 -42.25 0.99 -8.91
N PHE A 4 -41.32 1.35 -9.76
CA PHE A 4 -40.03 0.63 -9.87
C PHE A 4 -39.35 0.75 -8.52
N ASN A 5 -39.46 -0.29 -7.72
CA ASN A 5 -38.53 -0.50 -6.62
C ASN A 5 -37.13 -0.52 -7.22
N SER A 6 -36.35 0.52 -6.96
CA SER A 6 -34.93 0.52 -7.19
C SER A 6 -34.35 -0.57 -6.26
N LEU A 7 -34.14 -1.76 -6.82
CA LEU A 7 -33.37 -2.82 -6.16
C LEU A 7 -32.03 -2.20 -5.78
N GLU A 8 -31.80 -1.99 -4.50
CA GLU A 8 -30.50 -1.53 -3.99
C GLU A 8 -29.45 -2.49 -4.50
N MET A 9 -28.58 -1.99 -5.38
CA MET A 9 -27.53 -2.77 -6.01
C MET A 9 -26.52 -3.15 -4.91
N ASN A 10 -26.48 -4.41 -4.52
CA ASN A 10 -25.48 -4.90 -3.58
C ASN A 10 -24.18 -5.30 -4.32
N LYS A 11 -23.13 -5.57 -3.55
CA LYS A 11 -21.81 -5.94 -4.08
C LYS A 11 -21.87 -7.18 -5.00
N SER A 12 -22.65 -8.18 -4.65
CA SER A 12 -22.78 -9.42 -5.46
C SER A 12 -23.51 -9.14 -6.78
N SER A 13 -24.55 -8.31 -6.76
CA SER A 13 -25.26 -7.93 -7.99
C SER A 13 -24.39 -7.07 -8.92
N LEU A 14 -23.52 -6.20 -8.36
CA LEU A 14 -22.52 -5.50 -9.16
C LEU A 14 -21.54 -6.48 -9.82
N GLN A 15 -20.99 -7.43 -9.05
CA GLN A 15 -20.06 -8.44 -9.57
C GLN A 15 -20.68 -9.25 -10.71
N GLN A 16 -21.94 -9.67 -10.56
CA GLN A 16 -22.66 -10.40 -11.57
C GLN A 16 -22.91 -9.55 -12.82
N LYS A 17 -23.35 -8.30 -12.65
CA LYS A 17 -23.56 -7.36 -13.76
C LYS A 17 -22.28 -7.14 -14.56
N GLU A 18 -21.18 -6.92 -13.88
CA GLU A 18 -19.87 -6.70 -14.53
C GLU A 18 -19.38 -7.97 -15.23
N TYR A 19 -19.53 -9.15 -14.60
CA TYR A 19 -19.25 -10.43 -15.25
C TYR A 19 -20.06 -10.57 -16.56
N GLU A 20 -21.37 -10.36 -16.53
CA GLU A 20 -22.21 -10.48 -17.73
C GLU A 20 -21.80 -9.54 -18.86
N SER A 21 -21.35 -8.33 -18.52
CA SER A 21 -20.88 -7.36 -19.50
C SER A 21 -19.50 -7.68 -20.08
N LEU A 22 -18.67 -8.45 -19.35
CA LEU A 22 -17.26 -8.68 -19.68
C LEU A 22 -16.97 -10.12 -20.17
N LYS A 23 -17.88 -11.07 -20.00
CA LYS A 23 -17.62 -12.49 -20.22
C LYS A 23 -17.17 -12.85 -21.65
N ASN A 24 -17.53 -12.03 -22.64
CA ASN A 24 -17.13 -12.23 -24.04
C ASN A 24 -15.88 -11.43 -24.43
N GLU A 25 -15.34 -10.60 -23.52
CA GLU A 25 -14.19 -9.76 -23.78
C GLU A 25 -12.87 -10.53 -23.60
N LYS A 26 -11.99 -10.43 -24.60
CA LYS A 26 -10.67 -11.08 -24.55
C LYS A 26 -9.66 -10.31 -23.70
N ARG A 27 -9.85 -9.01 -23.53
CA ARG A 27 -8.94 -8.09 -22.81
C ARG A 27 -9.74 -7.29 -21.82
N VAL A 28 -9.56 -7.57 -20.54
CA VAL A 28 -10.32 -6.92 -19.45
C VAL A 28 -9.38 -6.34 -18.41
N ILE A 29 -9.66 -5.13 -17.96
CA ILE A 29 -9.07 -4.59 -16.74
C ILE A 29 -10.14 -4.27 -15.70
N LEU A 30 -10.01 -4.88 -14.51
CA LEU A 30 -10.82 -4.57 -13.33
C LEU A 30 -10.05 -3.57 -12.45
N LYS A 31 -10.30 -2.28 -12.67
CA LYS A 31 -9.76 -1.18 -11.87
C LYS A 31 -10.67 -0.90 -10.68
N TRP A 32 -10.76 -1.83 -9.74
CA TRP A 32 -11.69 -1.80 -8.62
C TRP A 32 -10.99 -1.59 -7.29
N ALA A 33 -11.63 -0.85 -6.39
CA ALA A 33 -11.14 -0.67 -5.02
C ALA A 33 -10.86 -2.02 -4.33
N THR A 34 -9.91 -2.00 -3.40
CA THR A 34 -9.60 -3.18 -2.57
C THR A 34 -10.85 -3.62 -1.80
N GLY A 35 -11.10 -4.92 -1.77
CA GLY A 35 -12.29 -5.47 -1.10
C GLY A 35 -13.51 -5.60 -1.99
N MET A 36 -13.52 -5.10 -3.23
CA MET A 36 -14.66 -5.20 -4.15
C MET A 36 -14.84 -6.58 -4.81
N GLY A 37 -13.86 -7.49 -4.65
CA GLY A 37 -13.95 -8.86 -5.15
C GLY A 37 -13.53 -9.03 -6.61
N LYS A 38 -12.47 -8.34 -7.03
CA LYS A 38 -11.84 -8.52 -8.36
C LYS A 38 -11.55 -9.99 -8.68
N SER A 39 -11.01 -10.73 -7.69
CA SER A 39 -10.69 -12.16 -7.82
C SER A 39 -11.93 -13.00 -8.17
N LYS A 40 -13.10 -12.68 -7.57
CA LYS A 40 -14.37 -13.36 -7.87
C LYS A 40 -14.74 -13.22 -9.35
N VAL A 41 -14.75 -11.99 -9.86
CA VAL A 41 -15.08 -11.72 -11.26
C VAL A 41 -14.07 -12.38 -12.21
N ALA A 42 -12.78 -12.35 -11.89
CA ALA A 42 -11.76 -13.03 -12.69
C ALA A 42 -11.98 -14.55 -12.72
N ILE A 43 -12.37 -15.16 -11.60
CA ILE A 43 -12.70 -16.59 -11.52
C ILE A 43 -13.96 -16.89 -12.34
N ASP A 44 -14.98 -16.05 -12.31
CA ASP A 44 -16.18 -16.21 -13.12
C ASP A 44 -15.87 -16.13 -14.62
N LEU A 45 -15.02 -15.17 -15.03
CA LEU A 45 -14.53 -15.07 -16.40
C LEU A 45 -13.77 -16.31 -16.85
N LEU A 46 -12.87 -16.85 -16.00
CA LEU A 46 -12.19 -18.13 -16.28
C LEU A 46 -13.17 -19.29 -16.39
N SER A 47 -14.15 -19.38 -15.48
CA SER A 47 -15.16 -20.42 -15.51
C SER A 47 -15.96 -20.41 -16.81
N HIS A 48 -16.32 -19.24 -17.31
CA HIS A 48 -17.01 -19.08 -18.61
C HIS A 48 -16.18 -19.63 -19.78
N LEU A 49 -14.85 -19.40 -19.78
CA LEU A 49 -14.00 -19.95 -20.83
C LEU A 49 -14.04 -21.48 -20.86
N SER A 50 -14.20 -22.14 -19.71
CA SER A 50 -14.24 -23.59 -19.60
C SER A 50 -15.55 -24.24 -20.13
N GLU A 51 -16.55 -23.45 -20.44
CA GLU A 51 -17.78 -23.94 -21.07
C GLU A 51 -17.54 -24.40 -22.52
N ASN A 52 -16.59 -23.75 -23.20
CA ASN A 52 -16.32 -23.98 -24.63
C ASN A 52 -15.03 -24.75 -24.92
N LYS A 53 -14.22 -25.08 -23.89
CA LYS A 53 -12.94 -25.75 -24.05
C LYS A 53 -12.72 -26.79 -22.95
N PRO A 54 -12.33 -28.04 -23.29
CA PRO A 54 -12.24 -29.13 -22.31
C PRO A 54 -11.11 -28.94 -21.29
N LYS A 55 -10.07 -28.23 -21.65
CA LYS A 55 -8.98 -27.87 -20.74
C LYS A 55 -8.36 -26.56 -21.15
N ILE A 56 -8.11 -25.67 -20.18
CA ILE A 56 -7.61 -24.32 -20.35
C ILE A 56 -6.28 -24.17 -19.63
N GLU A 57 -5.25 -23.71 -20.33
CA GLU A 57 -3.95 -23.38 -19.77
C GLU A 57 -3.98 -21.93 -19.25
N VAL A 58 -3.85 -21.76 -17.93
CA VAL A 58 -3.92 -20.44 -17.27
C VAL A 58 -2.60 -20.09 -16.60
N LEU A 59 -2.06 -18.94 -16.93
CA LEU A 59 -1.02 -18.30 -16.13
C LEU A 59 -1.64 -17.26 -15.22
N LEU A 60 -1.41 -17.38 -13.91
CA LEU A 60 -1.77 -16.37 -12.94
C LEU A 60 -0.51 -15.74 -12.36
N LEU A 61 -0.33 -14.43 -12.60
CA LEU A 61 0.81 -13.66 -12.13
C LEU A 61 0.44 -12.91 -10.85
N VAL A 62 1.27 -13.06 -9.82
CA VAL A 62 1.07 -12.43 -8.50
C VAL A 62 2.31 -11.66 -8.06
N ALA A 63 2.12 -10.68 -7.17
CA ALA A 63 3.21 -9.85 -6.68
C ALA A 63 4.19 -10.62 -5.78
N GLU A 64 3.68 -11.43 -4.86
CA GLU A 64 4.46 -12.15 -3.85
C GLU A 64 4.02 -13.61 -3.71
N ARG A 65 4.90 -14.45 -3.13
CA ARG A 65 4.61 -15.87 -2.90
C ARG A 65 3.40 -16.11 -1.98
N SER A 66 3.17 -15.24 -1.02
CA SER A 66 2.01 -15.29 -0.12
C SER A 66 0.67 -15.16 -0.86
N HIS A 67 0.66 -14.55 -2.04
CA HIS A 67 -0.54 -14.44 -2.86
C HIS A 67 -0.93 -15.77 -3.53
N ILE A 68 0.01 -16.70 -3.67
CA ILE A 68 -0.28 -18.02 -4.26
C ILE A 68 -1.31 -18.76 -3.41
N SER A 69 -1.07 -18.85 -2.09
CA SER A 69 -2.03 -19.50 -1.18
C SER A 69 -3.38 -18.77 -1.14
N ASN A 70 -3.36 -17.43 -1.20
CA ASN A 70 -4.60 -16.65 -1.23
C ASN A 70 -5.46 -16.98 -2.46
N TRP A 71 -4.84 -17.13 -3.64
CA TRP A 71 -5.55 -17.51 -4.85
C TRP A 71 -6.06 -18.96 -4.81
N GLU A 72 -5.31 -19.87 -4.20
CA GLU A 72 -5.78 -21.24 -3.96
C GLU A 72 -7.02 -21.27 -3.05
N ASP A 73 -7.06 -20.39 -2.06
CA ASP A 73 -8.23 -20.22 -1.18
C ASP A 73 -9.41 -19.59 -1.93
N GLU A 74 -9.18 -18.57 -2.78
CA GLU A 74 -10.22 -17.97 -3.61
C GLU A 74 -10.80 -19.00 -4.60
N PHE A 75 -9.98 -19.84 -5.24
CA PHE A 75 -10.47 -20.91 -6.13
C PHE A 75 -11.38 -21.90 -5.39
N ARG A 76 -11.02 -22.29 -4.17
CA ARG A 76 -11.86 -23.17 -3.33
C ARG A 76 -13.16 -22.48 -2.92
N LYS A 77 -13.07 -21.24 -2.48
CA LYS A 77 -14.19 -20.43 -2.02
C LYS A 77 -15.25 -20.22 -3.10
N TRP A 78 -14.82 -20.04 -4.34
CA TRP A 78 -15.70 -19.78 -5.48
C TRP A 78 -15.95 -21.02 -6.35
N ASN A 79 -15.58 -22.19 -5.85
CA ASN A 79 -15.84 -23.50 -6.45
C ASN A 79 -15.36 -23.62 -7.91
N LEU A 80 -14.15 -23.10 -8.22
CA LEU A 80 -13.56 -23.27 -9.54
C LEU A 80 -13.33 -24.77 -9.80
N ASP A 81 -13.91 -25.29 -10.87
CA ASP A 81 -13.69 -26.70 -11.30
C ASP A 81 -12.28 -26.86 -11.86
N LYS A 82 -11.31 -27.13 -10.97
CA LYS A 82 -9.90 -27.29 -11.33
C LYS A 82 -9.61 -28.41 -12.35
N SER A 83 -10.53 -29.34 -12.55
CA SER A 83 -10.35 -30.42 -13.54
C SER A 83 -10.28 -29.89 -14.97
N LYS A 84 -10.91 -28.72 -15.22
CA LYS A 84 -10.95 -28.06 -16.51
C LYS A 84 -9.75 -27.12 -16.77
N PHE A 85 -8.85 -26.97 -15.81
CA PHE A 85 -7.76 -25.99 -15.89
C PHE A 85 -6.41 -26.61 -15.59
N ASP A 86 -5.39 -26.14 -16.31
CA ASP A 86 -3.98 -26.24 -15.93
C ASP A 86 -3.50 -24.86 -15.49
N ILE A 87 -3.50 -24.64 -14.17
CA ILE A 87 -3.21 -23.31 -13.59
C ILE A 87 -1.80 -23.26 -13.07
N SER A 88 -0.97 -22.43 -13.70
CA SER A 88 0.36 -22.06 -13.23
C SER A 88 0.30 -20.72 -12.49
N ILE A 89 0.48 -20.70 -11.16
CA ILE A 89 0.59 -19.46 -10.38
C ILE A 89 2.07 -19.11 -10.22
N LYS A 90 2.49 -17.94 -10.69
CA LYS A 90 3.90 -17.47 -10.66
C LYS A 90 3.99 -16.05 -10.13
N CYS A 91 5.09 -15.74 -9.42
CA CYS A 91 5.38 -14.36 -9.06
C CYS A 91 5.97 -13.60 -10.27
N TYR A 92 5.70 -12.29 -10.35
CA TYR A 92 6.34 -11.42 -11.36
C TYR A 92 7.88 -11.49 -11.36
N ALA A 93 8.49 -11.82 -10.22
CA ALA A 93 9.94 -12.00 -10.11
C ALA A 93 10.45 -13.19 -10.94
N SER A 94 9.61 -14.19 -11.21
CA SER A 94 9.96 -15.39 -11.99
C SER A 94 9.52 -15.33 -13.46
N LEU A 95 9.04 -14.17 -13.92
CA LEU A 95 8.52 -13.99 -15.29
C LEU A 95 9.57 -14.35 -16.36
N HIS A 96 10.86 -14.11 -16.08
CA HIS A 96 11.96 -14.45 -16.96
C HIS A 96 12.04 -15.96 -17.38
N LYS A 97 11.36 -16.83 -16.65
CA LYS A 97 11.28 -18.28 -16.96
C LYS A 97 10.16 -18.62 -17.94
N LEU A 98 9.36 -17.64 -18.34
CA LEU A 98 8.16 -17.83 -19.15
C LEU A 98 8.29 -17.21 -20.55
N VAL A 99 9.52 -16.90 -20.98
CA VAL A 99 9.83 -16.32 -22.30
C VAL A 99 9.30 -17.23 -23.41
N GLY A 100 8.53 -16.67 -24.34
CA GLY A 100 7.98 -17.38 -25.50
C GLY A 100 6.86 -18.38 -25.23
N MET A 101 6.40 -18.49 -23.97
CA MET A 101 5.32 -19.42 -23.62
C MET A 101 3.95 -18.94 -24.11
N LYS A 102 3.05 -19.91 -24.32
CA LYS A 102 1.66 -19.66 -24.77
C LYS A 102 0.70 -20.12 -23.69
N PHE A 103 -0.36 -19.35 -23.52
CA PHE A 103 -1.44 -19.66 -22.58
C PHE A 103 -2.78 -19.34 -23.21
N ASP A 104 -3.84 -20.03 -22.82
CA ASP A 104 -5.18 -19.64 -23.19
C ASP A 104 -5.61 -18.36 -22.47
N ALA A 105 -5.32 -18.28 -21.18
CA ALA A 105 -5.62 -17.09 -20.39
C ALA A 105 -4.44 -16.69 -19.49
N VAL A 106 -4.21 -15.38 -19.37
CA VAL A 106 -3.27 -14.77 -18.43
C VAL A 106 -4.05 -13.86 -17.48
N VAL A 107 -3.99 -14.13 -16.20
CA VAL A 107 -4.53 -13.27 -15.14
C VAL A 107 -3.38 -12.57 -14.42
N MET A 108 -3.40 -11.25 -14.36
CA MET A 108 -2.37 -10.45 -13.71
C MET A 108 -2.95 -9.76 -12.46
N ASP A 109 -2.72 -10.36 -11.29
CA ASP A 109 -3.11 -9.75 -10.03
C ASP A 109 -2.12 -8.67 -9.63
N GLU A 110 -2.65 -7.53 -9.15
CA GLU A 110 -1.87 -6.29 -8.97
C GLU A 110 -1.02 -5.96 -10.22
N ALA A 111 -1.68 -5.93 -11.37
CA ALA A 111 -1.10 -5.84 -12.71
C ALA A 111 -0.08 -4.71 -12.90
N HIS A 112 -0.14 -3.65 -12.07
CA HIS A 112 0.85 -2.58 -12.08
C HIS A 112 2.30 -3.05 -11.79
N HIS A 113 2.49 -4.26 -11.23
CA HIS A 113 3.80 -4.88 -11.07
C HIS A 113 4.37 -5.42 -12.38
N ALA A 114 3.55 -5.67 -13.40
CA ALA A 114 4.00 -6.10 -14.71
C ALA A 114 4.79 -5.02 -15.46
N CYS A 115 4.51 -3.73 -15.20
CA CYS A 115 4.97 -2.60 -15.99
C CYS A 115 6.38 -2.10 -15.59
N THR A 116 7.38 -2.98 -15.62
CA THR A 116 8.80 -2.59 -15.59
C THR A 116 9.43 -2.96 -16.93
N PRO A 117 10.44 -2.21 -17.44
CA PRO A 117 11.00 -2.45 -18.79
C PRO A 117 11.32 -3.92 -19.04
N LYS A 118 12.10 -4.55 -18.17
CA LYS A 118 12.48 -5.98 -18.28
C LYS A 118 11.29 -6.95 -18.29
N ARG A 119 10.19 -6.62 -17.61
CA ARG A 119 9.00 -7.48 -17.56
C ARG A 119 8.14 -7.29 -18.81
N LEU A 120 8.04 -6.08 -19.31
CA LEU A 120 7.35 -5.78 -20.56
C LEU A 120 8.03 -6.51 -21.73
N GLU A 121 9.36 -6.44 -21.84
CA GLU A 121 10.15 -7.20 -22.85
C GLU A 121 9.83 -8.70 -22.83
N ILE A 122 9.60 -9.29 -21.65
CA ILE A 122 9.25 -10.70 -21.54
C ILE A 122 7.80 -10.94 -21.97
N LEU A 123 6.88 -10.08 -21.53
CA LEU A 123 5.46 -10.18 -21.87
C LEU A 123 5.22 -10.05 -23.38
N GLU A 124 6.02 -9.25 -24.10
CA GLU A 124 5.99 -9.15 -25.56
C GLU A 124 6.27 -10.49 -26.27
N THR A 125 7.05 -11.38 -25.64
CA THR A 125 7.35 -12.72 -26.19
C THR A 125 6.23 -13.74 -25.93
N MET A 126 5.30 -13.43 -25.03
CA MET A 126 4.24 -14.35 -24.62
C MET A 126 3.01 -14.23 -25.52
N GLN A 127 2.30 -15.32 -25.68
CA GLN A 127 1.04 -15.34 -26.39
C GLN A 127 -0.09 -15.73 -25.43
N ALA A 128 -1.18 -14.94 -25.43
CA ALA A 128 -2.38 -15.23 -24.64
C ALA A 128 -3.63 -14.85 -25.42
N GLU A 129 -4.59 -15.75 -25.46
CA GLU A 129 -5.88 -15.43 -26.09
C GLU A 129 -6.72 -14.51 -25.24
N TYR A 130 -6.72 -14.72 -23.91
CA TYR A 130 -7.44 -13.90 -22.94
C TYR A 130 -6.46 -13.29 -21.92
N VAL A 131 -6.62 -12.01 -21.61
CA VAL A 131 -5.79 -11.29 -20.62
C VAL A 131 -6.66 -10.49 -19.67
N TYR A 132 -6.58 -10.81 -18.39
CA TYR A 132 -7.36 -10.16 -17.33
C TYR A 132 -6.42 -9.46 -16.34
N LEU A 133 -6.53 -8.15 -16.26
CA LEU A 133 -5.73 -7.30 -15.38
C LEU A 133 -6.55 -6.92 -14.14
N LEU A 134 -6.03 -7.17 -12.95
CA LEU A 134 -6.64 -6.81 -11.68
C LEU A 134 -5.78 -5.79 -10.95
N SER A 135 -6.35 -4.63 -10.61
CA SER A 135 -5.64 -3.65 -9.79
C SER A 135 -6.62 -2.67 -9.14
N ALA A 136 -6.31 -2.18 -7.95
CA ALA A 136 -7.07 -1.11 -7.31
C ALA A 136 -6.75 0.25 -7.94
N THR A 137 -5.53 0.41 -8.45
CA THR A 137 -5.03 1.64 -9.04
C THR A 137 -4.13 1.32 -10.23
N PHE A 138 -4.40 1.95 -11.37
CA PHE A 138 -3.63 1.74 -12.59
C PHE A 138 -3.46 3.08 -13.30
N SER A 139 -2.23 3.51 -13.59
CA SER A 139 -1.98 4.74 -14.33
C SER A 139 -2.19 4.54 -15.82
N HIS A 140 -2.51 5.62 -16.54
CA HIS A 140 -2.69 5.59 -18.00
C HIS A 140 -1.44 5.07 -18.73
N GLU A 141 -0.27 5.59 -18.40
CA GLU A 141 1.02 5.16 -18.97
C GLU A 141 1.27 3.65 -18.86
N LYS A 142 0.87 3.05 -17.72
CA LYS A 142 1.02 1.61 -17.51
C LYS A 142 0.00 0.80 -18.30
N LEU A 143 -1.21 1.34 -18.47
CA LEU A 143 -2.23 0.71 -19.30
C LEU A 143 -1.77 0.72 -20.76
N GLU A 144 -1.34 1.86 -21.27
CA GLU A 144 -0.79 2.00 -22.63
C GLU A 144 0.33 0.99 -22.90
N ALA A 145 1.30 0.87 -21.98
CA ALA A 145 2.39 -0.09 -22.12
C ALA A 145 1.93 -1.57 -22.21
N LEU A 146 0.80 -1.93 -21.59
CA LEU A 146 0.22 -3.28 -21.74
C LEU A 146 -0.69 -3.38 -22.96
N GLU A 147 -1.33 -2.30 -23.36
CA GLU A 147 -2.13 -2.23 -24.61
C GLU A 147 -1.25 -2.35 -25.85
N ASP A 148 -0.03 -1.83 -25.83
CA ASP A 148 0.97 -2.00 -26.90
C ASP A 148 1.32 -3.48 -27.11
N ILE A 149 1.31 -4.29 -26.05
CA ILE A 149 1.65 -5.72 -26.09
C ILE A 149 0.43 -6.59 -26.43
N PHE A 150 -0.69 -6.37 -25.72
CA PHE A 150 -1.84 -7.28 -25.75
C PHE A 150 -3.03 -6.77 -26.55
N GLY A 151 -2.99 -5.50 -27.00
CA GLY A 151 -4.13 -4.81 -27.59
C GLY A 151 -5.02 -4.14 -26.55
N ARG A 152 -6.04 -3.43 -27.01
CA ARG A 152 -6.91 -2.58 -26.21
C ARG A 152 -7.72 -3.37 -25.18
N PHE A 153 -7.81 -2.84 -23.95
CA PHE A 153 -8.58 -3.43 -22.86
C PHE A 153 -9.94 -2.78 -22.66
N THR A 154 -10.96 -3.60 -22.41
CA THR A 154 -12.25 -3.15 -21.87
C THR A 154 -12.08 -2.86 -20.39
N VAL A 155 -12.35 -1.63 -19.98
CA VAL A 155 -12.05 -1.12 -18.62
C VAL A 155 -13.33 -1.08 -17.78
N SER A 156 -13.35 -1.85 -16.69
CA SER A 156 -14.36 -1.71 -15.63
C SER A 156 -13.73 -0.99 -14.43
N THR A 157 -14.40 0.06 -13.95
CA THR A 157 -13.87 0.91 -12.85
C THR A 157 -14.85 1.02 -11.71
N VAL A 158 -14.40 0.68 -10.49
CA VAL A 158 -15.11 0.94 -9.23
C VAL A 158 -14.17 1.63 -8.25
N SER A 159 -14.29 2.95 -8.14
CA SER A 159 -13.45 3.74 -7.23
C SER A 159 -13.81 3.45 -5.76
N LEU A 160 -12.89 3.75 -4.85
CA LEU A 160 -13.14 3.64 -3.41
C LEU A 160 -14.34 4.52 -3.00
N LYS A 161 -14.43 5.74 -3.52
CA LYS A 161 -15.54 6.66 -3.27
C LYS A 161 -16.86 6.06 -3.73
N THR A 162 -16.91 5.53 -4.96
CA THR A 162 -18.10 4.85 -5.52
C THR A 162 -18.49 3.63 -4.68
N ALA A 163 -17.51 2.84 -4.23
CA ALA A 163 -17.77 1.64 -3.45
C ALA A 163 -18.39 1.96 -2.07
N ILE A 164 -17.97 3.04 -1.43
CA ILE A 164 -18.51 3.51 -0.15
C ILE A 164 -19.89 4.16 -0.37
N SER A 165 -20.03 5.06 -1.34
CA SER A 165 -21.30 5.78 -1.58
C SER A 165 -22.46 4.88 -2.01
N ASN A 166 -22.16 3.70 -2.58
CA ASN A 166 -23.16 2.69 -2.94
C ASN A 166 -23.27 1.55 -1.90
N ASN A 167 -22.74 1.72 -0.71
CA ASN A 167 -22.77 0.73 0.38
C ASN A 167 -22.15 -0.64 0.02
N PHE A 168 -21.27 -0.71 -1.00
CA PHE A 168 -20.52 -1.93 -1.33
C PHE A 168 -19.39 -2.19 -0.34
N LEU A 169 -18.85 -1.13 0.24
CA LEU A 169 -17.93 -1.15 1.38
C LEU A 169 -18.54 -0.36 2.54
N PRO A 170 -18.23 -0.73 3.79
CA PRO A 170 -18.74 -0.02 4.95
C PRO A 170 -18.29 1.45 4.97
N GLU A 171 -19.09 2.31 5.56
CA GLU A 171 -18.74 3.70 5.77
C GLU A 171 -17.55 3.81 6.73
N PRO A 172 -16.45 4.45 6.32
CA PRO A 172 -15.27 4.57 7.17
C PRO A 172 -15.45 5.68 8.20
N LYS A 173 -14.89 5.49 9.40
CA LYS A 173 -14.56 6.60 10.30
C LYS A 173 -13.08 6.91 10.18
N VAL A 174 -12.73 8.10 9.69
CA VAL A 174 -11.34 8.54 9.54
C VAL A 174 -11.02 9.59 10.58
N ILE A 175 -10.05 9.31 11.43
CA ILE A 175 -9.58 10.24 12.46
C ILE A 175 -8.18 10.70 12.10
N ILE A 176 -8.04 11.96 11.72
CA ILE A 176 -6.78 12.57 11.37
C ILE A 176 -6.18 13.22 12.61
N MET A 177 -5.02 12.74 13.01
CA MET A 177 -4.27 13.18 14.18
C MET A 177 -3.15 14.12 13.74
N ARG A 178 -3.37 15.43 13.96
CA ARG A 178 -2.42 16.47 13.62
C ARG A 178 -1.38 16.62 14.73
N LEU A 179 -0.11 16.46 14.37
CA LEU A 179 1.05 16.64 15.23
C LEU A 179 1.85 17.86 14.78
N THR A 180 2.67 18.42 15.68
CA THR A 180 3.59 19.51 15.39
C THR A 180 4.99 19.12 15.85
N LEU A 181 6.00 19.36 14.98
CA LEU A 181 7.39 19.14 15.34
C LEU A 181 7.81 20.13 16.45
N ASP A 182 8.48 19.61 17.48
CA ASP A 182 9.02 20.44 18.56
C ASP A 182 10.18 21.31 18.04
N ASP A 183 10.09 22.60 18.30
CA ASP A 183 11.14 23.57 18.00
C ASP A 183 11.63 24.30 19.26
N SER A 184 11.16 23.89 20.43
CA SER A 184 11.47 24.56 21.70
C SER A 184 12.77 24.08 22.35
N LYS A 185 13.13 22.83 22.15
CA LYS A 185 14.30 22.20 22.81
C LYS A 185 15.17 21.43 21.83
N PRO A 186 16.50 21.62 21.86
CA PRO A 186 17.44 20.88 21.02
C PRO A 186 17.68 19.47 21.59
N ASN A 187 16.70 18.59 21.40
CA ASN A 187 16.69 17.19 21.88
C ASN A 187 17.15 16.18 20.83
N MET A 188 17.55 16.65 19.65
CA MET A 188 17.99 15.85 18.52
C MET A 188 19.45 16.11 18.18
N THR A 189 20.06 15.12 17.48
CA THR A 189 21.43 15.23 16.97
C THR A 189 21.49 14.83 15.51
N ILE A 190 22.29 15.55 14.71
CA ILE A 190 22.65 15.22 13.33
C ILE A 190 24.14 14.92 13.30
N LYS A 191 24.53 13.76 12.77
CA LYS A 191 25.95 13.45 12.52
C LYS A 191 26.33 13.99 11.14
N TYR A 192 27.25 14.92 11.09
CA TYR A 192 27.86 15.43 9.87
C TYR A 192 29.28 14.88 9.71
N GLY A 193 29.54 14.20 8.59
CA GLY A 193 30.82 13.53 8.35
C GLY A 193 31.01 12.23 9.11
N GLU A 194 32.19 11.64 8.99
CA GLU A 194 32.57 10.38 9.64
C GLU A 194 33.67 10.64 10.67
N GLY A 195 33.71 9.85 11.71
CA GLY A 195 34.69 9.89 12.79
C GLY A 195 34.11 9.46 14.11
N ASP A 196 35.05 9.18 15.06
CA ASP A 196 34.77 8.89 16.46
C ASP A 196 35.08 10.15 17.30
N ASN A 197 34.42 10.29 18.44
CA ASN A 197 34.62 11.43 19.38
C ASN A 197 34.42 12.80 18.71
N LEU A 198 33.41 12.96 17.88
CA LEU A 198 33.13 14.19 17.16
C LEU A 198 32.71 15.33 18.11
N PRO A 199 33.18 16.57 17.87
CA PRO A 199 32.74 17.73 18.66
C PRO A 199 31.23 17.95 18.48
N THR A 200 30.54 18.28 19.57
CA THR A 200 29.15 18.68 19.54
C THR A 200 29.04 20.19 19.38
N VAL A 201 28.29 20.63 18.38
CA VAL A 201 28.09 22.04 18.06
C VAL A 201 26.60 22.38 18.07
N ASP A 202 26.28 23.63 18.36
CA ASP A 202 24.91 24.12 18.31
C ASP A 202 24.46 24.38 16.87
N TRP A 203 23.16 24.35 16.65
CA TRP A 203 22.56 24.57 15.32
C TRP A 203 23.06 25.81 14.61
N ASN A 204 23.25 26.93 15.34
CA ASN A 204 23.67 28.20 14.77
C ASN A 204 25.13 28.20 14.30
N ASP A 205 25.99 27.39 14.95
CA ASP A 205 27.41 27.30 14.64
C ASP A 205 27.73 26.26 13.55
N ARG A 206 26.79 25.43 13.16
CA ARG A 206 26.98 24.31 12.22
C ARG A 206 27.61 24.71 10.89
N TYR A 207 27.30 25.91 10.40
CA TYR A 207 27.82 26.39 9.10
C TYR A 207 29.34 26.56 9.06
N GLN A 208 29.96 26.89 10.17
CA GLN A 208 31.42 26.99 10.27
C GLN A 208 32.08 25.63 10.02
N TYR A 209 31.51 24.54 10.59
CA TYR A 209 32.00 23.18 10.44
C TYR A 209 31.68 22.61 9.05
N ILE A 210 30.45 22.77 8.56
CA ILE A 210 30.03 22.31 7.24
C ILE A 210 30.88 22.98 6.14
N ARG A 211 31.10 24.31 6.21
CA ARG A 211 31.93 25.07 5.24
C ARG A 211 33.36 24.52 5.20
N LYS A 212 33.93 24.20 6.34
CA LYS A 212 35.28 23.63 6.47
C LYS A 212 35.35 22.14 6.22
N LYS A 213 34.21 21.46 5.96
CA LYS A 213 34.07 20.00 5.85
C LYS A 213 34.56 19.27 7.09
N GLN A 214 34.44 19.85 8.27
CA GLN A 214 34.86 19.27 9.55
C GLN A 214 33.72 18.42 10.12
N PRO A 215 33.95 17.11 10.39
CA PRO A 215 32.95 16.26 11.02
C PRO A 215 32.54 16.76 12.41
N CYS A 216 31.24 16.73 12.70
CA CYS A 216 30.70 17.15 13.98
C CYS A 216 29.32 16.49 14.27
N LEU A 217 28.91 16.59 15.55
CA LEU A 217 27.54 16.30 15.98
C LEU A 217 26.80 17.63 16.15
N ILE A 218 25.75 17.86 15.39
CA ILE A 218 24.97 19.08 15.44
C ILE A 218 23.78 18.87 16.35
N ARG A 219 23.72 19.59 17.48
CA ARG A 219 22.59 19.59 18.41
C ARG A 219 21.47 20.46 17.82
N CYS A 220 20.26 19.94 17.71
CA CYS A 220 19.16 20.59 17.05
C CYS A 220 17.79 20.18 17.61
N THR A 221 16.73 20.94 17.26
CA THR A 221 15.35 20.58 17.53
C THR A 221 14.82 19.56 16.49
N GLU A 222 13.63 19.01 16.71
CA GLU A 222 12.96 18.15 15.70
C GLU A 222 12.74 18.91 14.39
N ARG A 223 12.25 20.16 14.48
CA ARG A 223 12.01 21.03 13.33
C ARG A 223 13.32 21.31 12.56
N GLN A 224 14.39 21.65 13.25
CA GLN A 224 15.69 21.90 12.65
C GLN A 224 16.25 20.66 11.94
N LYS A 225 16.11 19.47 12.53
CA LYS A 225 16.53 18.21 11.91
C LYS A 225 15.71 17.89 10.66
N TYR A 226 14.41 18.12 10.68
CA TYR A 226 13.58 17.98 9.49
C TYR A 226 13.98 18.94 8.36
N VAL A 227 14.24 20.21 8.69
CA VAL A 227 14.71 21.22 7.73
C VAL A 227 16.06 20.82 7.14
N TYR A 228 16.99 20.33 7.96
CA TYR A 228 18.29 19.85 7.48
C TYR A 228 18.12 18.74 6.41
N TYR A 229 17.37 17.70 6.70
CA TYR A 229 17.12 16.64 5.72
C TYR A 229 16.40 17.11 4.46
N THR A 230 15.52 18.10 4.61
CA THR A 230 14.81 18.68 3.46
C THR A 230 15.78 19.45 2.55
N ASN A 231 16.63 20.29 3.11
CA ASN A 231 17.61 21.07 2.36
C ASN A 231 18.65 20.17 1.67
N GLU A 232 19.17 19.15 2.37
CA GLU A 232 20.09 18.17 1.79
C GLU A 232 19.43 17.41 0.63
N MET A 233 18.18 17.00 0.80
CA MET A 233 17.45 16.29 -0.24
C MET A 233 17.25 17.19 -1.48
N GLU A 234 16.88 18.45 -1.30
CA GLU A 234 16.67 19.39 -2.39
C GLU A 234 17.97 19.72 -3.11
N TYR A 235 19.06 19.93 -2.37
CA TYR A 235 20.39 20.11 -2.94
C TYR A 235 20.78 18.94 -3.88
N TRP A 236 20.61 17.70 -3.46
CA TRP A 236 20.94 16.54 -4.29
C TRP A 236 19.99 16.35 -5.46
N LYS A 237 18.71 16.70 -5.30
CA LYS A 237 17.71 16.71 -6.37
C LYS A 237 18.10 17.67 -7.49
N GLU A 238 18.45 18.93 -7.15
CA GLU A 238 18.87 19.93 -8.13
C GLU A 238 20.13 19.50 -8.88
N ARG A 239 21.10 18.92 -8.18
CA ARG A 239 22.31 18.39 -8.81
C ARG A 239 22.01 17.26 -9.78
N TYR A 240 21.12 16.33 -9.39
CA TYR A 240 20.67 15.26 -10.27
C TYR A 240 19.95 15.82 -11.51
N GLN A 241 19.08 16.78 -11.36
CA GLN A 241 18.36 17.39 -12.48
C GLN A 241 19.30 18.04 -13.51
N ARG A 242 20.49 18.52 -13.07
CA ARG A 242 21.49 19.12 -13.96
C ARG A 242 22.41 18.10 -14.66
N SER A 243 22.70 17.00 -14.01
CA SER A 243 23.75 16.07 -14.47
C SER A 243 23.25 14.66 -14.80
N HIS A 244 22.04 14.30 -14.40
CA HIS A 244 21.45 12.95 -14.49
C HIS A 244 22.36 11.82 -13.93
N ASN A 245 23.25 12.17 -12.99
CA ASN A 245 24.21 11.23 -12.41
C ASN A 245 23.54 10.28 -11.41
N ALA A 246 23.76 8.95 -11.57
CA ALA A 246 23.16 7.92 -10.76
C ALA A 246 23.50 8.03 -9.25
N PHE A 247 24.72 8.46 -8.90
CA PHE A 247 25.10 8.68 -7.49
C PHE A 247 24.25 9.79 -6.85
N GLN A 248 24.03 10.90 -7.56
CA GLN A 248 23.22 12.02 -7.07
C GLN A 248 21.75 11.62 -6.94
N HIS A 249 21.22 10.84 -7.88
CA HIS A 249 19.89 10.25 -7.80
C HIS A 249 19.74 9.39 -6.55
N ASN A 250 20.70 8.49 -6.31
CA ASN A 250 20.66 7.59 -5.15
C ASN A 250 20.74 8.37 -3.83
N LYS A 251 21.55 9.42 -3.76
CA LYS A 251 21.63 10.31 -2.57
C LYS A 251 20.31 11.03 -2.33
N TRP A 252 19.71 11.60 -3.37
CA TRP A 252 18.40 12.25 -3.27
C TRP A 252 17.32 11.30 -2.75
N VAL A 253 17.18 10.10 -3.36
CA VAL A 253 16.18 9.09 -2.97
C VAL A 253 16.42 8.59 -1.53
N SER A 254 17.69 8.36 -1.17
CA SER A 254 18.07 7.92 0.17
C SER A 254 17.69 8.95 1.23
N LEU A 255 18.00 10.23 1.00
CA LEU A 255 17.66 11.33 1.93
C LEU A 255 16.13 11.49 2.07
N GLY A 256 15.40 11.37 0.97
CA GLY A 256 13.93 11.34 1.02
C GLY A 256 13.39 10.22 1.91
N SER A 257 13.99 9.05 1.82
CA SER A 257 13.64 7.89 2.66
C SER A 257 14.02 8.09 4.13
N ILE A 258 15.20 8.67 4.41
CA ILE A 258 15.66 9.02 5.77
C ILE A 258 14.71 10.05 6.39
N ARG A 259 14.38 11.13 5.68
CA ARG A 259 13.47 12.18 6.15
C ARG A 259 12.07 11.61 6.47
N LYS A 260 11.54 10.75 5.61
CA LYS A 260 10.27 10.08 5.80
C LYS A 260 10.29 9.17 7.04
N ARG A 261 11.35 8.36 7.19
CA ARG A 261 11.53 7.48 8.36
C ARG A 261 11.64 8.28 9.65
N PHE A 262 12.39 9.37 9.65
CA PHE A 262 12.52 10.27 10.80
C PHE A 262 11.15 10.76 11.29
N LEU A 263 10.29 11.27 10.39
CA LEU A 263 8.92 11.66 10.76
C LEU A 263 8.11 10.48 11.30
N GLY A 264 8.25 9.31 10.71
CA GLY A 264 7.53 8.11 11.16
C GLY A 264 7.95 7.66 12.55
N GLU A 265 9.24 7.67 12.85
CA GLU A 265 9.78 7.25 14.15
C GLU A 265 9.42 8.24 15.27
N LEU A 266 9.40 9.55 14.99
CA LEU A 266 8.93 10.55 15.94
C LEU A 266 7.48 10.37 16.37
N LYS A 267 6.65 9.69 15.59
CA LYS A 267 5.26 9.38 15.94
C LYS A 267 5.11 8.25 16.94
N THR A 268 6.17 7.48 17.22
CA THR A 268 6.08 6.28 18.09
C THR A 268 5.43 6.54 19.46
N PRO A 269 5.74 7.61 20.21
CA PRO A 269 5.07 7.88 21.47
C PRO A 269 3.55 8.06 21.32
N TYR A 270 3.10 8.76 20.29
CA TYR A 270 1.68 9.00 20.02
C TYR A 270 0.97 7.71 19.57
N VAL A 271 1.67 6.88 18.78
CA VAL A 271 1.17 5.56 18.38
C VAL A 271 1.01 4.66 19.59
N ASN A 272 2.00 4.58 20.48
CA ASN A 272 1.90 3.79 21.72
C ASN A 272 0.66 4.18 22.55
N MET A 273 0.45 5.48 22.79
CA MET A 273 -0.69 5.98 23.54
C MET A 273 -2.03 5.64 22.87
N LEU A 274 -2.10 5.67 21.52
CA LEU A 274 -3.28 5.27 20.77
C LEU A 274 -3.52 3.76 20.88
N LEU A 275 -2.45 2.96 20.72
CA LEU A 275 -2.54 1.50 20.75
C LEU A 275 -2.94 0.98 22.13
N GLU A 276 -2.51 1.61 23.23
CA GLU A 276 -2.96 1.28 24.58
C GLU A 276 -4.48 1.41 24.72
N LYS A 277 -5.09 2.39 24.07
CA LYS A 277 -6.55 2.56 24.05
C LYS A 277 -7.28 1.54 23.17
N LEU A 278 -6.60 1.02 22.14
CA LEU A 278 -7.18 0.08 21.18
C LEU A 278 -7.05 -1.38 21.61
N LYS A 279 -5.97 -1.75 22.34
CA LYS A 279 -5.63 -3.14 22.68
C LYS A 279 -6.78 -3.98 23.23
N ASP A 280 -7.59 -3.40 24.13
CA ASP A 280 -8.66 -4.11 24.82
C ASP A 280 -10.03 -3.93 24.17
N ARG A 281 -10.11 -3.11 23.13
CA ARG A 281 -11.39 -2.68 22.55
C ARG A 281 -11.59 -3.09 21.10
N LYS A 282 -10.49 -3.25 20.33
CA LYS A 282 -10.57 -3.46 18.89
C LYS A 282 -9.45 -4.34 18.38
N ARG A 283 -9.76 -5.13 17.35
CA ARG A 283 -8.74 -5.78 16.54
C ARG A 283 -8.18 -4.77 15.53
N PHE A 284 -6.87 -4.60 15.53
CA PHE A 284 -6.26 -3.55 14.73
C PHE A 284 -5.03 -3.99 13.93
N ILE A 285 -4.79 -3.26 12.83
CA ILE A 285 -3.53 -3.27 12.10
C ILE A 285 -2.85 -1.91 12.21
N CYS A 286 -1.55 -1.90 12.55
CA CYS A 286 -0.71 -0.71 12.56
C CYS A 286 0.30 -0.76 11.42
N PHE A 287 0.23 0.18 10.48
CA PHE A 287 1.15 0.34 9.37
C PHE A 287 2.33 1.21 9.80
N CYS A 288 3.42 0.56 10.20
CA CYS A 288 4.61 1.19 10.77
C CYS A 288 5.53 1.81 9.71
N ALA A 289 6.35 2.77 10.12
CA ALA A 289 7.30 3.46 9.26
C ALA A 289 8.59 2.65 9.03
N SER A 290 8.99 1.84 10.01
CA SER A 290 10.22 1.04 9.98
C SER A 290 10.04 -0.31 10.68
N VAL A 291 10.97 -1.23 10.41
CA VAL A 291 11.00 -2.54 11.06
C VAL A 291 11.26 -2.39 12.56
N SER A 292 12.19 -1.50 12.94
CA SER A 292 12.44 -1.22 14.36
C SER A 292 11.20 -0.73 15.08
N GLN A 293 10.46 0.21 14.48
CA GLN A 293 9.21 0.70 15.07
C GLN A 293 8.17 -0.42 15.26
N ALA A 294 8.03 -1.33 14.29
CA ALA A 294 7.09 -2.45 14.41
C ALA A 294 7.51 -3.45 15.49
N GLU A 295 8.81 -3.67 15.64
CA GLU A 295 9.39 -4.53 16.69
C GLU A 295 9.23 -3.91 18.07
N ASP A 296 9.47 -2.61 18.22
CA ASP A 296 9.30 -1.85 19.47
C ASP A 296 7.83 -1.83 19.93
N LEU A 297 6.89 -1.67 18.98
CA LEU A 297 5.45 -1.66 19.26
C LEU A 297 4.89 -3.05 19.60
N GLY A 298 5.45 -4.12 19.02
CA GLY A 298 4.97 -5.47 19.29
C GLY A 298 5.65 -6.56 18.45
N SER A 299 6.88 -6.93 18.80
CA SER A 299 7.74 -7.86 18.06
C SER A 299 7.08 -9.21 17.72
N LYS A 300 6.26 -9.77 18.63
CA LYS A 300 5.58 -11.06 18.43
C LYS A 300 4.56 -11.01 17.26
N ASN A 301 3.95 -9.85 17.03
CA ASN A 301 2.89 -9.63 16.06
C ASN A 301 3.36 -8.73 14.89
N ALA A 302 4.66 -8.50 14.76
CA ALA A 302 5.24 -7.72 13.67
C ALA A 302 5.43 -8.58 12.42
N ILE A 303 5.13 -8.02 11.24
CA ILE A 303 5.38 -8.61 9.93
C ILE A 303 6.21 -7.64 9.08
N SER A 304 7.22 -8.17 8.40
CA SER A 304 8.11 -7.38 7.54
C SER A 304 8.78 -8.26 6.48
N SER A 305 9.39 -7.65 5.47
CA SER A 305 10.18 -8.38 4.45
C SER A 305 11.39 -9.13 5.01
N ARG A 306 11.85 -8.79 6.21
CA ARG A 306 12.97 -9.46 6.90
C ARG A 306 12.57 -10.70 7.67
N ARG A 307 11.30 -10.85 8.01
CA ARG A 307 10.78 -11.93 8.83
C ARG A 307 10.34 -13.13 7.98
N ARG A 308 10.80 -14.34 8.32
CA ARG A 308 10.48 -15.57 7.56
C ARG A 308 9.14 -16.20 7.92
N ASP A 309 8.65 -15.99 9.14
CA ASP A 309 7.44 -16.62 9.69
C ASP A 309 6.20 -15.70 9.66
N ASN A 310 6.18 -14.72 8.76
CA ASN A 310 5.06 -13.78 8.59
C ASN A 310 3.70 -14.50 8.50
N GLN A 311 3.63 -15.62 7.77
CA GLN A 311 2.39 -16.36 7.60
C GLN A 311 1.85 -16.88 8.94
N LYS A 312 2.70 -17.38 9.82
CA LYS A 312 2.28 -17.84 11.17
C LYS A 312 1.68 -16.70 12.00
N VAL A 313 2.20 -15.49 11.86
CA VAL A 313 1.68 -14.30 12.56
C VAL A 313 0.31 -13.92 11.99
N ILE A 314 0.16 -13.94 10.67
CA ILE A 314 -1.11 -13.68 9.97
C ILE A 314 -2.16 -14.72 10.36
N ASP A 315 -1.81 -15.99 10.37
CA ASP A 315 -2.71 -17.08 10.75
C ASP A 315 -3.20 -16.96 12.20
N LYS A 316 -2.30 -16.59 13.13
CA LYS A 316 -2.68 -16.29 14.52
C LYS A 316 -3.65 -15.13 14.61
N PHE A 317 -3.42 -14.07 13.85
CA PHE A 317 -4.30 -12.94 13.80
C PHE A 317 -5.67 -13.34 13.24
N ASN A 318 -5.73 -14.02 12.10
CA ASN A 318 -6.98 -14.45 11.48
C ASN A 318 -7.74 -15.46 12.37
N ALA A 319 -7.03 -16.34 13.10
CA ALA A 319 -7.62 -17.26 14.07
C ALA A 319 -8.06 -16.58 15.38
N LYS A 320 -8.07 -15.24 15.45
CA LYS A 320 -8.44 -14.44 16.64
C LYS A 320 -7.59 -14.74 17.91
N LYS A 321 -6.40 -15.34 17.73
CA LYS A 321 -5.43 -15.60 18.81
C LYS A 321 -4.55 -14.36 19.11
N SER A 322 -4.67 -13.31 18.30
CA SER A 322 -4.07 -12.00 18.50
C SER A 322 -5.03 -10.92 18.04
N SER A 323 -5.12 -9.82 18.78
CA SER A 323 -5.93 -8.64 18.45
C SER A 323 -5.12 -7.57 17.71
N SER A 324 -3.80 -7.70 17.60
CA SER A 324 -2.92 -6.69 17.01
C SER A 324 -2.02 -7.27 15.93
N LEU A 325 -1.75 -6.46 14.90
CA LEU A 325 -0.79 -6.75 13.83
C LEU A 325 0.00 -5.48 13.50
N TYR A 326 1.33 -5.59 13.38
CA TYR A 326 2.22 -4.48 13.03
C TYR A 326 2.88 -4.77 11.69
N ALA A 327 2.62 -3.96 10.66
CA ALA A 327 3.03 -4.25 9.30
C ALA A 327 3.95 -3.17 8.72
N VAL A 328 5.00 -3.58 8.02
CA VAL A 328 6.01 -2.68 7.44
C VAL A 328 6.17 -2.92 5.94
N GLY A 329 6.10 -1.84 5.14
CA GLY A 329 6.47 -1.84 3.73
C GLY A 329 5.64 -2.78 2.87
N MET A 330 6.30 -3.56 2.01
CA MET A 330 5.66 -4.47 1.06
C MET A 330 4.92 -5.64 1.74
N ALA A 331 5.25 -5.98 2.99
CA ALA A 331 4.49 -6.96 3.76
C ALA A 331 3.01 -6.56 3.97
N THR A 332 2.64 -5.33 3.58
CA THR A 332 1.25 -4.87 3.60
C THR A 332 0.47 -5.23 2.34
N GLU A 333 1.12 -5.58 1.24
CA GLU A 333 0.47 -6.02 0.01
C GLU A 333 0.04 -7.51 0.13
N GLY A 334 -1.10 -7.87 -0.44
CA GLY A 334 -1.57 -9.28 -0.50
C GLY A 334 -2.02 -9.91 0.81
N LEU A 335 -2.01 -9.20 1.94
CA LEU A 335 -2.50 -9.76 3.20
C LEU A 335 -4.01 -10.07 3.12
N ASN A 336 -4.37 -11.31 3.35
CA ASN A 336 -5.76 -11.69 3.56
C ASN A 336 -6.08 -11.66 5.06
N LEU A 337 -6.57 -10.51 5.54
CA LEU A 337 -6.90 -10.28 6.94
C LEU A 337 -8.41 -10.16 7.10
N THR A 338 -8.93 -10.68 8.20
CA THR A 338 -10.36 -10.67 8.53
C THR A 338 -10.62 -9.84 9.78
N ASP A 339 -11.81 -9.29 9.89
CA ASP A 339 -12.35 -8.62 11.09
C ASP A 339 -11.41 -7.53 11.68
N ILE A 340 -10.86 -6.68 10.83
CA ILE A 340 -10.06 -5.52 11.28
C ILE A 340 -11.02 -4.40 11.63
N GLU A 341 -11.08 -4.03 12.90
CA GLU A 341 -11.93 -2.97 13.42
C GLU A 341 -11.23 -1.60 13.43
N ALA A 342 -9.90 -1.59 13.53
CA ALA A 342 -9.13 -0.36 13.48
C ALA A 342 -7.87 -0.48 12.62
N GLY A 343 -7.60 0.56 11.82
CA GLY A 343 -6.35 0.75 11.10
C GLY A 343 -5.59 1.95 11.66
N VAL A 344 -4.28 1.82 11.86
CA VAL A 344 -3.42 2.93 12.27
C VAL A 344 -2.36 3.16 11.20
N ILE A 345 -2.41 4.29 10.51
CA ILE A 345 -1.44 4.66 9.48
C ILE A 345 -0.45 5.65 10.09
N VAL A 346 0.71 5.14 10.48
CA VAL A 346 1.78 5.94 11.10
C VAL A 346 2.50 6.77 10.04
N GLN A 347 2.78 6.18 8.89
CA GLN A 347 3.52 6.85 7.82
C GLN A 347 2.72 6.84 6.52
N LEU A 348 2.46 8.05 6.03
CA LEU A 348 1.89 8.30 4.72
C LEU A 348 2.95 8.14 3.62
N ASP A 349 2.51 7.70 2.46
CA ASP A 349 3.33 7.57 1.26
C ASP A 349 2.87 8.58 0.21
N GLY A 350 3.80 9.10 -0.57
CA GLY A 350 3.48 10.01 -1.67
C GLY A 350 2.74 9.33 -2.85
N LYS A 351 2.55 8.01 -2.77
CA LYS A 351 1.82 7.21 -3.75
C LYS A 351 0.41 6.92 -3.22
N GLU A 352 -0.59 7.48 -3.84
CA GLU A 352 -2.02 7.27 -3.55
C GLU A 352 -2.38 5.78 -3.44
N ARG A 353 -1.81 4.95 -4.33
CA ARG A 353 -2.01 3.51 -4.33
C ARG A 353 -1.73 2.85 -2.98
N LEU A 354 -0.57 3.17 -2.38
CA LEU A 354 -0.18 2.57 -1.10
C LEU A 354 -1.14 2.97 0.03
N PHE A 355 -1.66 4.19 -0.03
CA PHE A 355 -2.70 4.64 0.89
C PHE A 355 -4.00 3.84 0.70
N ILE A 356 -4.50 3.75 -0.54
CA ILE A 356 -5.74 3.02 -0.86
C ILE A 356 -5.64 1.55 -0.43
N GLN A 357 -4.50 0.91 -0.62
CA GLN A 357 -4.27 -0.47 -0.18
C GLN A 357 -4.30 -0.60 1.35
N LYS A 358 -3.62 0.27 2.08
CA LYS A 358 -3.63 0.30 3.56
C LYS A 358 -5.03 0.59 4.10
N PHE A 359 -5.67 1.60 3.56
CA PHE A 359 -7.00 2.04 3.94
C PHE A 359 -8.06 0.96 3.66
N GLY A 360 -8.07 0.39 2.44
CA GLY A 360 -9.01 -0.66 2.08
C GLY A 360 -8.87 -1.95 2.91
N ARG A 361 -7.71 -2.18 3.56
CA ARG A 361 -7.54 -3.28 4.51
C ARG A 361 -8.14 -2.98 5.87
N SER A 362 -8.12 -1.72 6.30
CA SER A 362 -8.79 -1.30 7.54
C SER A 362 -10.31 -1.24 7.43
N LEU A 363 -10.89 -1.36 6.21
CA LEU A 363 -12.34 -1.43 5.97
C LEU A 363 -12.86 -2.87 5.94
N ARG A 364 -12.57 -3.68 6.97
CA ARG A 364 -12.90 -5.12 7.01
C ARG A 364 -13.93 -5.49 8.08
N ALA A 365 -14.34 -4.56 8.91
CA ALA A 365 -15.40 -4.71 9.91
C ALA A 365 -16.65 -3.92 9.50
N GLU A 366 -17.75 -4.08 10.23
CA GLU A 366 -18.98 -3.33 10.00
C GLU A 366 -18.84 -1.83 10.32
N ASP A 367 -18.09 -1.49 11.39
CA ASP A 367 -17.83 -0.11 11.83
C ASP A 367 -16.31 0.17 11.91
N PRO A 368 -15.63 0.28 10.76
CA PRO A 368 -14.20 0.41 10.74
C PRO A 368 -13.75 1.83 11.07
N VAL A 369 -12.70 1.96 11.88
CA VAL A 369 -12.05 3.24 12.15
C VAL A 369 -10.61 3.24 11.65
N THR A 370 -10.21 4.33 10.99
CA THR A 370 -8.83 4.52 10.55
C THR A 370 -8.24 5.77 11.17
N TYR A 371 -7.12 5.59 11.86
CA TYR A 371 -6.34 6.69 12.43
C TYR A 371 -5.17 7.00 11.51
N ILE A 372 -4.98 8.27 11.16
CA ILE A 372 -3.89 8.76 10.31
C ILE A 372 -3.12 9.81 11.09
N LEU A 373 -1.83 9.55 11.34
CA LEU A 373 -0.95 10.49 12.04
C LEU A 373 -0.11 11.25 11.03
N TYR A 374 -0.08 12.59 11.14
CA TYR A 374 0.74 13.42 10.28
C TYR A 374 1.35 14.61 11.04
N TYR A 375 2.53 15.02 10.65
CA TYR A 375 3.13 16.26 11.10
C TYR A 375 2.76 17.40 10.18
N ALA A 376 2.12 18.44 10.73
CA ALA A 376 1.80 19.68 10.02
C ALA A 376 3.06 20.44 9.56
N ASN A 377 2.94 21.17 8.48
CA ASN A 377 4.05 21.91 7.84
C ASN A 377 5.25 21.01 7.48
N THR A 378 4.97 19.78 7.07
CA THR A 378 5.96 18.81 6.58
C THR A 378 5.47 18.14 5.28
N GLN A 379 6.28 17.23 4.74
CA GLN A 379 5.85 16.42 3.59
C GLN A 379 4.62 15.53 3.89
N ASP A 380 4.38 15.19 5.15
CA ASP A 380 3.21 14.38 5.53
C ASP A 380 1.89 15.07 5.15
N GLU A 381 1.85 16.41 5.26
CA GLU A 381 0.66 17.19 4.89
C GLU A 381 0.32 17.06 3.40
N LYS A 382 1.33 17.19 2.54
CA LYS A 382 1.17 16.98 1.09
C LYS A 382 0.73 15.55 0.73
N TYR A 383 1.20 14.57 1.50
CA TYR A 383 0.81 13.17 1.31
C TYR A 383 -0.60 12.90 1.83
N LEU A 384 -0.98 13.57 2.93
CA LEU A 384 -2.33 13.50 3.48
C LEU A 384 -3.37 14.06 2.50
N GLU A 385 -3.13 15.26 1.94
CA GLU A 385 -4.01 15.86 0.94
C GLU A 385 -4.27 14.91 -0.23
N LYS A 386 -3.22 14.32 -0.80
CA LYS A 386 -3.36 13.32 -1.87
C LYS A 386 -4.14 12.08 -1.45
N ALA A 387 -3.91 11.61 -0.23
CA ALA A 387 -4.57 10.43 0.32
C ALA A 387 -6.09 10.65 0.49
N LEU A 388 -6.47 11.85 0.93
CA LEU A 388 -7.86 12.19 1.23
C LEU A 388 -8.72 12.48 0.00
N ASN A 389 -8.14 12.72 -1.18
CA ASN A 389 -8.88 12.99 -2.42
C ASN A 389 -9.95 11.93 -2.76
N ASN A 390 -9.79 10.72 -2.24
CA ASN A 390 -10.71 9.59 -2.46
C ASN A 390 -11.67 9.32 -1.31
N ILE A 391 -11.69 10.20 -0.29
CA ILE A 391 -12.54 10.04 0.90
C ILE A 391 -13.39 11.30 1.05
N ASP A 392 -14.69 11.11 1.25
CA ASP A 392 -15.61 12.21 1.48
C ASP A 392 -15.33 12.84 2.86
N GLU A 393 -15.33 14.17 2.94
CA GLU A 393 -15.09 14.95 4.16
C GLU A 393 -16.06 14.58 5.30
N LYS A 394 -17.27 14.15 5.00
CA LYS A 394 -18.26 13.73 6.00
C LYS A 394 -17.78 12.57 6.88
N TYR A 395 -16.83 11.77 6.39
CA TYR A 395 -16.24 10.64 7.12
C TYR A 395 -14.98 11.02 7.92
N ILE A 396 -14.52 12.28 7.82
CA ILE A 396 -13.25 12.74 8.35
C ILE A 396 -13.45 13.57 9.62
N LYS A 397 -12.82 13.15 10.71
CA LYS A 397 -12.68 13.94 11.93
C LYS A 397 -11.22 14.34 12.13
N ARG A 398 -10.95 15.64 12.32
CA ARG A 398 -9.60 16.16 12.58
C ARG A 398 -9.42 16.50 14.04
N ILE A 399 -8.33 16.04 14.64
CA ILE A 399 -7.97 16.33 16.03
C ILE A 399 -6.53 16.84 16.11
N ASN A 400 -6.30 17.87 16.92
CA ASN A 400 -4.94 18.29 17.26
C ASN A 400 -4.46 17.45 18.44
N VAL A 401 -3.29 16.84 18.27
CA VAL A 401 -2.71 15.98 19.28
C VAL A 401 -1.50 16.64 19.91
N THR A 402 -1.57 16.86 21.21
CA THR A 402 -0.42 17.23 22.02
C THR A 402 -0.16 16.11 23.01
N PRO A 403 1.05 15.98 23.56
CA PRO A 403 1.33 14.98 24.60
C PRO A 403 0.35 15.05 25.79
N LEU A 404 -0.14 16.24 26.12
CA LEU A 404 -1.09 16.49 27.21
C LEU A 404 -2.53 16.10 26.86
N ASN A 405 -2.95 16.15 25.60
CA ASN A 405 -4.34 15.88 25.20
C ASN A 405 -4.65 14.39 24.96
N LEU A 406 -3.62 13.58 24.72
CA LEU A 406 -3.79 12.14 24.54
C LEU A 406 -4.18 11.40 25.82
N THR A 407 -3.92 11.96 26.98
CA THR A 407 -4.36 11.40 28.26
C THR A 407 -5.86 11.63 28.55
N LYS A 408 -6.52 12.57 27.84
CA LYS A 408 -7.91 12.97 28.05
C LYS A 408 -8.88 12.54 26.93
N ALA A 409 -8.38 12.06 25.80
CA ALA A 409 -9.18 11.58 24.66
C ALA A 409 -9.20 10.03 24.64
#